data_a9ac8394498b8e8bfabf60e37d5b8fcf
#
_entry.id   a9ac8394498b8e8bfabf60e37d5b8fcf
#
_cell.length_a   1.000
_cell.length_b   1.000
_cell.length_c   1.000
_cell.angle_alpha   90.00
_cell.angle_beta   90.00
_cell.angle_gamma   90.00
#
_symmetry.space_group_name_H-M   'P 1'
#
loop_
_entity.id
_entity.type
_entity.pdbx_description
1 polymer ?
#
loop_
_entity_poly.entity_id
_entity_poly.type
_entity_poly.pdbx_seq_one_letter_code
_entity_poly.pdbx_strand_id
1 'polypeptide(L)'
;YEALCKRSDIDLVYIAADWNHHFPVAKFAMENGKHTAIEVPSAMNLDQCWSLINLSEQTRKHCFILENCCYDYYEMNALAMAQDGVFGDIIRAEGAYIHCLEDFWDAYWKDPADNDKDNLHWRMKYNMENRGDVYPTHGLGPVAQCLNIHRGDRFTTLVAMDTESFVGKDWVKNKSGKECKEFRNGDHTTTLMRTAKGKVVEIQHNVMTPQP
;
A
#
# COMPACT_ATOMS: atom_id res chain seq x y z
N TYR A 1 -2.34 -14.31 -17.16
CA TYR A 1 -2.79 -14.89 -15.89
C TYR A 1 -3.99 -15.81 -16.02
N GLU A 2 -4.91 -15.55 -16.94
CA GLU A 2 -6.13 -16.35 -17.07
C GLU A 2 -5.87 -17.83 -17.37
N ALA A 3 -4.97 -18.13 -18.31
CA ALA A 3 -4.61 -19.49 -18.63
C ALA A 3 -3.98 -20.23 -17.42
N LEU A 4 -3.17 -19.54 -16.63
CA LEU A 4 -2.57 -20.06 -15.41
C LEU A 4 -3.66 -20.38 -14.36
N CYS A 5 -4.58 -19.46 -14.11
CA CYS A 5 -5.65 -19.65 -13.12
C CYS A 5 -6.62 -20.80 -13.47
N LYS A 6 -6.75 -21.17 -14.74
CA LYS A 6 -7.60 -22.27 -15.19
C LYS A 6 -6.95 -23.67 -15.06
N ARG A 7 -5.66 -23.76 -14.73
CA ARG A 7 -4.95 -25.04 -14.58
C ARG A 7 -5.44 -25.77 -13.34
N SER A 8 -5.61 -27.07 -13.44
CA SER A 8 -6.06 -27.95 -12.33
C SER A 8 -4.93 -28.35 -11.36
N ASP A 9 -3.68 -28.17 -11.77
CA ASP A 9 -2.48 -28.53 -11.01
C ASP A 9 -1.92 -27.35 -10.16
N ILE A 10 -2.66 -26.23 -10.07
CA ILE A 10 -2.31 -25.05 -9.27
C ILE A 10 -3.37 -24.84 -8.20
N ASP A 11 -2.96 -24.70 -6.95
CA ASP A 11 -3.83 -24.42 -5.81
C ASP A 11 -3.77 -22.97 -5.35
N LEU A 12 -2.63 -22.30 -5.54
CA LEU A 12 -2.38 -20.94 -5.08
C LEU A 12 -1.73 -20.11 -6.17
N VAL A 13 -2.19 -18.88 -6.33
CA VAL A 13 -1.61 -17.87 -7.23
C VAL A 13 -0.95 -16.79 -6.39
N TYR A 14 0.38 -16.65 -6.55
CA TYR A 14 1.16 -15.54 -6.00
C TYR A 14 1.11 -14.39 -7.01
N ILE A 15 0.72 -13.20 -6.55
CA ILE A 15 0.47 -12.04 -7.40
C ILE A 15 1.45 -10.93 -7.08
N ALA A 16 2.45 -10.76 -7.96
CA ALA A 16 3.48 -9.73 -7.90
C ALA A 16 3.50 -8.92 -9.21
N ALA A 17 2.35 -8.48 -9.63
CA ALA A 17 2.14 -7.64 -10.81
C ALA A 17 2.26 -6.13 -10.45
N ASP A 18 1.96 -5.24 -11.38
CA ASP A 18 1.69 -3.84 -11.02
C ASP A 18 0.37 -3.71 -10.25
N TRP A 19 0.22 -2.62 -9.52
CA TRP A 19 -0.90 -2.43 -8.59
C TRP A 19 -2.28 -2.53 -9.25
N ASN A 20 -2.41 -2.10 -10.52
CA ASN A 20 -3.69 -2.17 -11.23
C ASN A 20 -4.13 -3.61 -11.54
N HIS A 21 -3.19 -4.54 -11.58
CA HIS A 21 -3.45 -5.96 -11.86
C HIS A 21 -3.65 -6.82 -10.60
N HIS A 22 -3.34 -6.31 -9.39
CA HIS A 22 -3.50 -7.09 -8.17
C HIS A 22 -4.93 -7.60 -7.99
N PHE A 23 -5.90 -6.69 -7.96
CA PHE A 23 -7.30 -7.07 -7.77
C PHE A 23 -7.88 -7.91 -8.92
N PRO A 24 -7.75 -7.55 -10.21
CA PRO A 24 -8.31 -8.35 -11.31
C PRO A 24 -7.78 -9.79 -11.33
N VAL A 25 -6.47 -9.97 -11.08
CA VAL A 25 -5.87 -11.31 -11.06
C VAL A 25 -6.35 -12.11 -9.85
N ALA A 26 -6.41 -11.50 -8.66
CA ALA A 26 -6.90 -12.14 -7.44
C ALA A 26 -8.38 -12.57 -7.58
N LYS A 27 -9.21 -11.68 -8.10
CA LYS A 27 -10.62 -11.98 -8.40
C LYS A 27 -10.73 -13.20 -9.32
N PHE A 28 -10.07 -13.16 -10.47
CA PHE A 28 -10.14 -14.24 -11.44
C PHE A 28 -9.59 -15.56 -10.88
N ALA A 29 -8.52 -15.52 -10.11
CA ALA A 29 -7.94 -16.71 -9.47
C ALA A 29 -8.92 -17.35 -8.48
N MET A 30 -9.55 -16.57 -7.57
CA MET A 30 -10.50 -17.09 -6.61
C MET A 30 -11.76 -17.64 -7.29
N GLU A 31 -12.29 -16.99 -8.33
CA GLU A 31 -13.42 -17.47 -9.13
C GLU A 31 -13.10 -18.80 -9.86
N ASN A 32 -11.81 -19.08 -10.13
CA ASN A 32 -11.35 -20.35 -10.70
C ASN A 32 -10.83 -21.33 -9.61
N GLY A 33 -11.22 -21.13 -8.36
CA GLY A 33 -10.97 -22.07 -7.28
C GLY A 33 -9.54 -22.04 -6.71
N LYS A 34 -8.77 -20.95 -6.90
CA LYS A 34 -7.41 -20.79 -6.40
C LYS A 34 -7.39 -19.95 -5.13
N HIS A 35 -6.47 -20.27 -4.22
CA HIS A 35 -6.04 -19.34 -3.18
C HIS A 35 -5.22 -18.22 -3.77
N THR A 36 -5.16 -17.06 -3.11
CA THR A 36 -4.38 -15.92 -3.57
C THR A 36 -3.49 -15.36 -2.47
N ALA A 37 -2.26 -15.06 -2.84
CA ALA A 37 -1.30 -14.31 -2.04
C ALA A 37 -0.89 -13.07 -2.87
N ILE A 38 -1.18 -11.89 -2.38
CA ILE A 38 -1.13 -10.65 -3.15
C ILE A 38 -0.07 -9.72 -2.56
N GLU A 39 0.86 -9.25 -3.37
CA GLU A 39 1.80 -8.20 -3.00
C GLU A 39 1.07 -6.90 -2.66
N VAL A 40 1.75 -6.04 -1.93
CA VAL A 40 1.20 -4.77 -1.47
C VAL A 40 1.16 -3.71 -2.58
N PRO A 41 0.09 -2.92 -2.60
CA PRO A 41 -1.20 -3.04 -1.92
C PRO A 41 -2.12 -4.06 -2.62
N SER A 42 -2.93 -4.77 -1.86
CA SER A 42 -3.83 -5.79 -2.44
C SER A 42 -5.01 -5.21 -3.22
N ALA A 43 -5.38 -3.97 -2.95
CA ALA A 43 -6.49 -3.27 -3.56
C ALA A 43 -6.22 -1.76 -3.62
N MET A 44 -6.85 -1.06 -4.56
CA MET A 44 -6.62 0.35 -4.85
C MET A 44 -7.81 1.26 -4.48
N ASN A 45 -8.93 0.70 -4.08
CA ASN A 45 -10.13 1.41 -3.65
C ASN A 45 -11.02 0.53 -2.76
N LEU A 46 -12.01 1.16 -2.12
CA LEU A 46 -12.90 0.48 -1.17
C LEU A 46 -13.73 -0.64 -1.82
N ASP A 47 -14.19 -0.47 -3.05
CA ASP A 47 -14.97 -1.49 -3.75
C ASP A 47 -14.15 -2.75 -4.00
N GLN A 48 -12.88 -2.59 -4.35
CA GLN A 48 -11.95 -3.71 -4.49
C GLN A 48 -11.68 -4.40 -3.15
N CYS A 49 -11.49 -3.63 -2.07
CA CYS A 49 -11.31 -4.18 -0.72
C CYS A 49 -12.49 -5.06 -0.31
N TRP A 50 -13.71 -4.56 -0.44
CA TRP A 50 -14.92 -5.33 -0.13
C TRP A 50 -15.09 -6.53 -1.06
N SER A 51 -14.78 -6.36 -2.34
CA SER A 51 -14.88 -7.45 -3.31
C SER A 51 -13.94 -8.60 -2.99
N LEU A 52 -12.71 -8.34 -2.55
CA LEU A 52 -11.75 -9.40 -2.16
C LEU A 52 -12.27 -10.20 -0.97
N ILE A 53 -12.83 -9.53 0.04
CA ILE A 53 -13.41 -10.18 1.22
C ILE A 53 -14.61 -11.04 0.80
N ASN A 54 -15.55 -10.45 0.08
CA ASN A 54 -16.76 -11.16 -0.39
C ASN A 54 -16.42 -12.37 -1.25
N LEU A 55 -15.46 -12.24 -2.17
CA LEU A 55 -15.00 -13.34 -3.01
C LEU A 55 -14.33 -14.45 -2.19
N SER A 56 -13.50 -14.10 -1.21
CA SER A 56 -12.88 -15.08 -0.32
C SER A 56 -13.94 -15.89 0.43
N GLU A 57 -14.97 -15.23 0.95
CA GLU A 57 -16.09 -15.90 1.65
C GLU A 57 -16.93 -16.76 0.70
N GLN A 58 -17.31 -16.24 -0.47
CA GLN A 58 -18.14 -16.93 -1.45
C GLN A 58 -17.46 -18.16 -2.05
N THR A 59 -16.19 -18.01 -2.39
CA THR A 59 -15.40 -19.08 -3.02
C THR A 59 -14.76 -20.03 -2.01
N ARG A 60 -14.73 -19.64 -0.73
CA ARG A 60 -13.99 -20.33 0.36
C ARG A 60 -12.50 -20.49 0.05
N LYS A 61 -11.93 -19.49 -0.62
CA LYS A 61 -10.50 -19.44 -0.92
C LYS A 61 -9.82 -18.39 -0.07
N HIS A 62 -8.63 -18.69 0.41
CA HIS A 62 -7.83 -17.71 1.11
C HIS A 62 -7.41 -16.59 0.17
N CYS A 63 -7.55 -15.36 0.67
CA CYS A 63 -7.06 -14.16 0.04
C CYS A 63 -6.28 -13.39 1.10
N PHE A 64 -4.97 -13.28 0.97
CA PHE A 64 -4.14 -12.59 1.94
C PHE A 64 -3.12 -11.67 1.29
N ILE A 65 -2.85 -10.59 1.99
CA ILE A 65 -1.83 -9.60 1.60
C ILE A 65 -0.46 -10.06 2.13
N LEU A 66 0.56 -9.90 1.31
CA LEU A 66 1.94 -10.23 1.64
C LEU A 66 2.67 -8.99 2.18
N GLU A 67 2.16 -8.44 3.29
CA GLU A 67 2.78 -7.29 3.95
C GLU A 67 4.07 -7.73 4.66
N ASN A 68 5.20 -7.57 3.98
CA ASN A 68 6.50 -8.05 4.45
C ASN A 68 6.97 -7.37 5.74
N CYS A 69 6.65 -6.08 5.94
CA CYS A 69 7.06 -5.36 7.16
C CYS A 69 6.45 -5.95 8.44
N CYS A 70 5.38 -6.73 8.35
CA CYS A 70 4.87 -7.47 9.51
C CYS A 70 5.80 -8.63 9.97
N TYR A 71 6.76 -9.02 9.14
CA TYR A 71 7.63 -10.19 9.35
C TYR A 71 9.10 -9.81 9.52
N ASP A 72 9.43 -8.54 9.51
CA ASP A 72 10.76 -8.07 9.82
C ASP A 72 11.11 -8.32 11.30
N TYR A 73 12.38 -8.47 11.59
CA TYR A 73 12.85 -8.89 12.92
C TYR A 73 12.36 -7.95 14.05
N TYR A 74 12.44 -6.65 13.82
CA TYR A 74 12.06 -5.66 14.83
C TYR A 74 10.55 -5.61 15.05
N GLU A 75 9.78 -5.68 13.97
CA GLU A 75 8.32 -5.66 14.00
C GLU A 75 7.77 -6.93 14.66
N MET A 76 8.33 -8.09 14.35
CA MET A 76 7.96 -9.35 15.01
C MET A 76 8.32 -9.34 16.48
N ASN A 77 9.48 -8.77 16.86
CA ASN A 77 9.86 -8.62 18.26
C ASN A 77 8.91 -7.67 18.98
N ALA A 78 8.58 -6.52 18.39
CA ALA A 78 7.62 -5.58 18.96
C ALA A 78 6.23 -6.22 19.15
N LEU A 79 5.78 -7.02 18.17
CA LEU A 79 4.53 -7.77 18.29
C LEU A 79 4.57 -8.77 19.45
N ALA A 80 5.64 -9.53 19.60
CA ALA A 80 5.82 -10.47 20.73
C ALA A 80 5.77 -9.73 22.07
N MET A 81 6.50 -8.61 22.20
CA MET A 81 6.49 -7.78 23.41
C MET A 81 5.09 -7.21 23.70
N ALA A 82 4.34 -6.80 22.68
CA ALA A 82 2.97 -6.32 22.85
C ALA A 82 2.04 -7.45 23.34
N GLN A 83 2.19 -8.67 22.82
CA GLN A 83 1.42 -9.84 23.23
C GLN A 83 1.75 -10.29 24.66
N ASP A 84 2.99 -10.18 25.06
CA ASP A 84 3.46 -10.47 26.43
C ASP A 84 3.14 -9.36 27.43
N GLY A 85 2.53 -8.25 26.98
CA GLY A 85 2.12 -7.14 27.84
C GLY A 85 3.28 -6.24 28.33
N VAL A 86 4.47 -6.35 27.71
CA VAL A 86 5.66 -5.57 28.09
C VAL A 86 5.42 -4.06 27.99
N PHE A 87 4.61 -3.63 27.01
CA PHE A 87 4.29 -2.21 26.83
C PHE A 87 3.15 -1.71 27.71
N GLY A 88 2.49 -2.59 28.49
CA GLY A 88 1.26 -2.24 29.19
C GLY A 88 0.15 -1.84 28.22
N ASP A 89 -0.67 -0.86 28.60
CA ASP A 89 -1.73 -0.33 27.74
C ASP A 89 -1.13 0.55 26.63
N ILE A 90 -1.14 0.06 25.40
CA ILE A 90 -0.71 0.84 24.24
C ILE A 90 -1.80 1.85 23.92
N ILE A 91 -1.52 3.14 24.10
CA ILE A 91 -2.46 4.24 23.87
C ILE A 91 -2.28 4.92 22.50
N ARG A 92 -1.04 4.87 21.97
CA ARG A 92 -0.68 5.44 20.67
C ARG A 92 0.32 4.53 19.95
N ALA A 93 0.19 4.42 18.65
CA ALA A 93 1.19 3.82 17.78
C ALA A 93 1.43 4.70 16.56
N GLU A 94 2.62 4.59 16.00
CA GLU A 94 3.04 5.34 14.81
C GLU A 94 3.72 4.38 13.85
N GLY A 95 3.40 4.51 12.56
CA GLY A 95 4.04 3.78 11.48
C GLY A 95 4.23 4.69 10.29
N ALA A 96 5.18 4.36 9.43
CA ALA A 96 5.51 5.23 8.31
C ALA A 96 6.01 4.45 7.10
N TYR A 97 5.83 5.02 5.92
CA TYR A 97 6.57 4.71 4.71
C TYR A 97 7.26 5.99 4.25
N ILE A 98 8.48 6.19 4.73
CA ILE A 98 9.27 7.39 4.50
C ILE A 98 10.59 6.99 3.84
N HIS A 99 10.76 7.38 2.59
CA HIS A 99 11.94 7.12 1.80
C HIS A 99 12.27 8.30 0.89
N CYS A 100 13.56 8.54 0.66
CA CYS A 100 13.97 9.31 -0.51
C CYS A 100 14.10 8.34 -1.69
N LEU A 101 13.10 8.32 -2.57
CA LEU A 101 13.11 7.44 -3.74
C LEU A 101 13.61 8.14 -5.01
N GLU A 102 14.41 9.18 -4.91
CA GLU A 102 14.91 9.96 -6.05
C GLU A 102 15.63 9.05 -7.07
N ASP A 103 16.52 8.17 -6.59
CA ASP A 103 17.22 7.21 -7.44
C ASP A 103 16.27 6.20 -8.11
N PHE A 104 15.20 5.79 -7.40
CA PHE A 104 14.17 4.93 -7.97
C PHE A 104 13.30 5.67 -8.99
N TRP A 105 13.01 6.95 -8.77
CA TRP A 105 12.26 7.75 -9.71
C TRP A 105 13.01 7.87 -11.04
N ASP A 106 14.33 7.97 -11.01
CA ASP A 106 15.15 7.97 -12.22
C ASP A 106 15.02 6.67 -13.02
N ALA A 107 14.99 5.53 -12.34
CA ALA A 107 14.75 4.24 -12.97
C ALA A 107 13.31 4.07 -13.52
N TYR A 108 12.37 4.84 -13.00
CA TYR A 108 10.96 4.84 -13.46
C TYR A 108 10.70 5.83 -14.58
N TRP A 109 11.67 6.69 -14.90
CA TRP A 109 11.59 7.60 -16.01
C TRP A 109 12.13 6.92 -17.26
N LYS A 110 11.27 6.67 -18.23
CA LYS A 110 11.68 6.27 -19.58
C LYS A 110 11.83 7.52 -20.44
N ASP A 111 12.83 7.54 -21.30
CA ASP A 111 13.18 8.70 -22.13
C ASP A 111 11.94 9.21 -22.90
N PRO A 112 11.55 10.47 -22.73
CA PRO A 112 10.44 11.06 -23.48
C PRO A 112 10.70 11.20 -24.98
N ALA A 113 11.92 10.91 -25.46
CA ALA A 113 12.24 10.82 -26.89
C ALA A 113 11.60 9.61 -27.59
N ASP A 114 11.26 8.55 -26.87
CA ASP A 114 10.33 7.54 -27.36
C ASP A 114 8.95 8.17 -27.38
N ASN A 115 8.43 8.52 -28.54
CA ASN A 115 7.17 9.22 -28.81
C ASN A 115 5.91 8.63 -28.14
N ASP A 116 6.07 7.82 -27.15
CA ASP A 116 5.03 7.21 -26.35
C ASP A 116 4.79 8.08 -25.10
N LYS A 117 3.73 8.87 -25.14
CA LYS A 117 3.28 9.70 -24.01
C LYS A 117 2.90 8.88 -22.76
N ASP A 118 2.82 7.56 -22.91
CA ASP A 118 2.54 6.59 -21.85
C ASP A 118 3.80 5.94 -21.26
N ASN A 119 4.99 6.43 -21.60
CA ASN A 119 6.27 5.80 -21.22
C ASN A 119 6.70 6.03 -19.76
N LEU A 120 5.86 6.65 -18.94
CA LEU A 120 6.08 6.73 -17.50
C LEU A 120 5.82 5.36 -16.86
N HIS A 121 6.72 4.96 -15.96
CA HIS A 121 6.49 3.78 -15.13
C HIS A 121 5.14 3.91 -14.40
N TRP A 122 4.38 2.84 -14.32
CA TRP A 122 3.02 2.81 -13.75
C TRP A 122 2.94 3.43 -12.34
N ARG A 123 3.98 3.26 -11.52
CA ARG A 123 4.03 3.79 -10.15
C ARG A 123 4.16 5.32 -10.13
N MET A 124 4.94 5.90 -11.05
CA MET A 124 5.02 7.35 -11.21
C MET A 124 3.67 7.91 -11.68
N LYS A 125 3.09 7.31 -12.70
CA LYS A 125 1.77 7.68 -13.22
C LYS A 125 0.71 7.63 -12.10
N TYR A 126 0.75 6.60 -11.27
CA TYR A 126 -0.15 6.47 -10.13
C TYR A 126 0.00 7.64 -9.13
N ASN A 127 1.23 8.04 -8.80
CA ASN A 127 1.49 9.19 -7.92
C ASN A 127 1.06 10.52 -8.56
N MET A 128 1.19 10.66 -9.88
CA MET A 128 0.71 11.85 -10.59
C MET A 128 -0.82 11.95 -10.61
N GLU A 129 -1.53 10.85 -10.61
CA GLU A 129 -2.99 10.79 -10.78
C GLU A 129 -3.76 10.71 -9.45
N ASN A 130 -3.11 10.27 -8.36
CA ASN A 130 -3.76 10.03 -7.07
C ASN A 130 -3.21 10.94 -5.97
N ARG A 131 -3.97 11.14 -4.90
CA ARG A 131 -3.64 12.00 -3.77
C ARG A 131 -3.72 11.22 -2.46
N GLY A 132 -2.89 11.60 -1.50
CA GLY A 132 -2.89 11.05 -0.16
C GLY A 132 -1.84 9.94 0.05
N ASP A 133 -2.01 9.15 1.08
CA ASP A 133 -1.13 8.01 1.34
C ASP A 133 -1.43 6.87 0.35
N VAL A 134 -0.60 6.75 -0.65
CA VAL A 134 -0.75 5.75 -1.72
C VAL A 134 -0.11 4.40 -1.38
N TYR A 135 0.58 4.31 -0.23
CA TYR A 135 1.27 3.08 0.18
C TYR A 135 1.31 2.88 1.72
N PRO A 136 0.14 2.85 2.41
CA PRO A 136 0.06 2.87 3.87
C PRO A 136 0.44 1.54 4.54
N THR A 137 0.48 0.45 3.79
CA THR A 137 0.47 -0.91 4.37
C THR A 137 1.71 -1.22 5.20
N HIS A 138 2.89 -0.74 4.79
CA HIS A 138 4.13 -0.99 5.52
C HIS A 138 4.15 -0.32 6.90
N GLY A 139 3.61 0.89 7.00
CA GLY A 139 3.46 1.54 8.30
C GLY A 139 2.30 1.00 9.12
N LEU A 140 1.16 0.72 8.45
CA LEU A 140 -0.07 0.32 9.12
C LEU A 140 -0.07 -1.15 9.59
N GLY A 141 0.47 -2.06 8.80
CA GLY A 141 0.42 -3.50 9.07
C GLY A 141 0.97 -3.88 10.45
N PRO A 142 2.24 -3.57 10.76
CA PRO A 142 2.86 -3.88 12.05
C PRO A 142 2.13 -3.27 13.24
N VAL A 143 1.77 -1.98 13.16
CA VAL A 143 1.08 -1.31 14.28
C VAL A 143 -0.33 -1.83 14.49
N ALA A 144 -1.03 -2.20 13.41
CA ALA A 144 -2.36 -2.80 13.50
C ALA A 144 -2.33 -4.16 14.21
N GLN A 145 -1.28 -4.96 14.00
CA GLN A 145 -1.08 -6.22 14.71
C GLN A 145 -0.85 -6.00 16.21
N CYS A 146 0.04 -5.08 16.59
CA CYS A 146 0.31 -4.74 17.99
C CYS A 146 -0.95 -4.22 18.74
N LEU A 147 -1.84 -3.54 18.02
CA LEU A 147 -3.08 -2.99 18.57
C LEU A 147 -4.26 -3.95 18.53
N ASN A 148 -4.09 -5.17 18.02
CA ASN A 148 -5.15 -6.16 17.83
C ASN A 148 -6.32 -5.66 16.94
N ILE A 149 -6.03 -4.88 15.90
CA ILE A 149 -7.03 -4.43 14.94
C ILE A 149 -7.65 -5.65 14.24
N HIS A 150 -8.98 -5.69 14.17
CA HIS A 150 -9.81 -6.83 13.76
C HIS A 150 -9.64 -8.11 14.61
N ARG A 151 -8.93 -8.02 15.74
CA ARG A 151 -8.75 -9.11 16.73
C ARG A 151 -9.13 -8.64 18.14
N GLY A 152 -10.13 -7.77 18.25
CA GLY A 152 -10.63 -7.22 19.51
C GLY A 152 -10.68 -5.69 19.53
N ASP A 153 -10.13 -5.00 18.52
CA ASP A 153 -10.30 -3.56 18.29
C ASP A 153 -10.54 -3.29 16.80
N ARG A 154 -10.92 -2.05 16.45
CA ARG A 154 -11.16 -1.62 15.08
C ARG A 154 -11.00 -0.12 14.94
N PHE A 155 -10.67 0.37 13.77
CA PHE A 155 -10.72 1.80 13.46
C PHE A 155 -12.17 2.30 13.35
N THR A 156 -12.41 3.51 13.84
CA THR A 156 -13.72 4.17 13.83
C THR A 156 -13.71 5.52 13.13
N THR A 157 -12.57 6.19 13.12
CA THR A 157 -12.40 7.52 12.54
C THR A 157 -11.05 7.59 11.85
N LEU A 158 -11.03 8.25 10.70
CA LEU A 158 -9.81 8.55 9.95
C LEU A 158 -9.87 10.01 9.50
N VAL A 159 -8.75 10.72 9.66
CA VAL A 159 -8.51 12.04 9.10
C VAL A 159 -7.13 12.03 8.46
N ALA A 160 -7.04 12.51 7.23
CA ALA A 160 -5.77 12.62 6.53
C ALA A 160 -5.56 14.03 5.99
N MET A 161 -4.34 14.48 6.04
CA MET A 161 -3.88 15.72 5.41
C MET A 161 -2.61 15.44 4.62
N ASP A 162 -2.50 16.06 3.47
CA ASP A 162 -1.29 16.04 2.65
C ASP A 162 -0.83 17.47 2.30
N THR A 163 0.44 17.58 1.96
CA THR A 163 1.00 18.81 1.41
C THR A 163 0.60 18.96 -0.05
N GLU A 164 0.88 20.13 -0.64
CA GLU A 164 0.99 20.21 -2.10
C GLU A 164 2.23 19.45 -2.57
N SER A 165 2.26 19.11 -3.86
CA SER A 165 3.44 18.56 -4.51
C SER A 165 4.38 19.69 -4.91
N PHE A 166 5.44 19.89 -4.16
CA PHE A 166 6.54 20.82 -4.48
C PHE A 166 7.64 20.08 -5.23
N VAL A 167 8.17 19.03 -4.60
CA VAL A 167 9.30 18.24 -5.13
C VAL A 167 8.86 17.40 -6.32
N GLY A 168 7.69 16.76 -6.27
CA GLY A 168 7.18 15.94 -7.36
C GLY A 168 7.02 16.71 -8.67
N LYS A 169 6.46 17.91 -8.62
CA LYS A 169 6.33 18.79 -9.80
C LYS A 169 7.68 19.23 -10.35
N ASP A 170 8.58 19.64 -9.46
CA ASP A 170 9.93 20.10 -9.87
C ASP A 170 10.74 18.94 -10.46
N TRP A 171 10.62 17.74 -9.89
CA TRP A 171 11.29 16.56 -10.42
C TRP A 171 10.84 16.25 -11.86
N VAL A 172 9.53 16.22 -12.11
CA VAL A 172 8.99 16.00 -13.46
C VAL A 172 9.43 17.09 -14.43
N LYS A 173 9.44 18.36 -14.00
CA LYS A 173 9.92 19.49 -14.80
C LYS A 173 11.38 19.33 -15.16
N ASN A 174 12.23 18.99 -14.19
CA ASN A 174 13.66 18.81 -14.39
C ASN A 174 13.97 17.66 -15.38
N LYS A 175 13.22 16.57 -15.30
CA LYS A 175 13.41 15.42 -16.20
C LYS A 175 12.86 15.66 -17.60
N SER A 176 11.68 16.25 -17.73
CA SER A 176 11.02 16.45 -19.01
C SER A 176 11.39 17.73 -19.75
N GLY A 177 12.00 18.68 -19.07
CA GLY A 177 12.20 20.06 -19.56
C GLY A 177 10.90 20.84 -19.77
N LYS A 178 9.76 20.33 -19.27
CA LYS A 178 8.43 20.94 -19.43
C LYS A 178 7.78 21.16 -18.06
N GLU A 179 6.97 22.20 -17.95
CA GLU A 179 6.18 22.42 -16.73
C GLU A 179 5.24 21.22 -16.47
N CYS A 180 5.32 20.68 -15.26
CA CYS A 180 4.39 19.67 -14.77
C CYS A 180 3.07 20.36 -14.43
N LYS A 181 2.04 20.15 -15.24
CA LYS A 181 0.74 20.79 -15.00
C LYS A 181 -0.01 20.19 -13.82
N GLU A 182 0.15 18.90 -13.60
CA GLU A 182 -0.57 18.18 -12.55
C GLU A 182 0.29 17.05 -11.99
N PHE A 183 0.57 17.15 -10.70
CA PHE A 183 1.09 16.07 -9.87
C PHE A 183 0.25 16.08 -8.60
N ARG A 184 -0.64 15.12 -8.46
CA ARG A 184 -1.70 15.17 -7.43
C ARG A 184 -1.24 14.73 -6.06
N ASN A 185 -0.29 13.78 -5.99
CA ASN A 185 0.20 13.32 -4.70
C ASN A 185 1.04 14.40 -4.03
N GLY A 186 0.70 14.73 -2.80
CA GLY A 186 1.50 15.61 -1.97
C GLY A 186 2.85 14.97 -1.62
N ASP A 187 3.86 15.78 -1.32
CA ASP A 187 5.18 15.28 -0.95
C ASP A 187 5.14 14.55 0.40
N HIS A 188 4.22 14.93 1.29
CA HIS A 188 4.02 14.28 2.59
C HIS A 188 2.53 14.16 2.91
N THR A 189 2.14 12.99 3.43
CA THR A 189 0.80 12.74 3.95
C THR A 189 0.87 12.26 5.39
N THR A 190 0.04 12.84 6.26
CA THR A 190 -0.18 12.37 7.63
C THR A 190 -1.62 11.90 7.77
N THR A 191 -1.80 10.68 8.25
CA THR A 191 -3.11 10.08 8.52
C THR A 191 -3.23 9.77 10.01
N LEU A 192 -4.27 10.29 10.64
CA LEU A 192 -4.62 9.99 12.03
C LEU A 192 -5.87 9.11 12.08
N MET A 193 -5.80 8.05 12.85
CA MET A 193 -6.91 7.13 13.04
C MET A 193 -7.19 6.92 14.52
N ARG A 194 -8.47 6.78 14.88
CA ARG A 194 -8.90 6.44 16.23
C ARG A 194 -9.53 5.06 16.24
N THR A 195 -9.22 4.26 17.25
CA THR A 195 -9.84 2.95 17.44
C THR A 195 -11.09 3.02 18.32
N ALA A 196 -11.91 1.97 18.28
CA ALA A 196 -13.09 1.84 19.13
C ALA A 196 -12.73 1.81 20.63
N LYS A 197 -11.55 1.31 20.99
CA LYS A 197 -11.04 1.32 22.36
C LYS A 197 -10.33 2.62 22.75
N GLY A 198 -10.37 3.65 21.91
CA GLY A 198 -9.86 4.99 22.20
C GLY A 198 -8.36 5.19 21.96
N LYS A 199 -7.69 4.23 21.32
CA LYS A 199 -6.28 4.37 20.92
C LYS A 199 -6.16 5.24 19.68
N VAL A 200 -5.00 5.85 19.47
CA VAL A 200 -4.70 6.69 18.31
C VAL A 200 -3.55 6.07 17.52
N VAL A 201 -3.69 6.05 16.20
CA VAL A 201 -2.65 5.63 15.27
C VAL A 201 -2.34 6.77 14.31
N GLU A 202 -1.07 7.02 14.10
CA GLU A 202 -0.56 7.93 13.10
C GLU A 202 0.18 7.14 12.03
N ILE A 203 -0.15 7.40 10.76
CA ILE A 203 0.58 6.84 9.60
C ILE A 203 1.08 7.99 8.75
N GLN A 204 2.35 7.91 8.36
CA GLN A 204 3.02 8.91 7.53
C GLN A 204 3.48 8.28 6.22
N HIS A 205 3.35 9.03 5.15
CA HIS A 205 3.85 8.65 3.84
C HIS A 205 4.65 9.81 3.22
N ASN A 206 5.88 9.53 2.80
CA ASN A 206 6.70 10.46 2.05
C ASN A 206 7.73 9.69 1.22
N VAL A 207 7.74 9.92 -0.09
CA VAL A 207 8.66 9.25 -1.02
C VAL A 207 9.44 10.22 -1.90
N MET A 208 9.23 11.53 -1.69
CA MET A 208 9.77 12.57 -2.55
C MET A 208 10.88 13.38 -1.89
N THR A 209 10.95 13.41 -0.56
CA THR A 209 11.92 14.24 0.15
C THR A 209 12.82 13.42 1.07
N PRO A 210 14.12 13.76 1.17
CA PRO A 210 14.97 13.16 2.19
C PRO A 210 14.46 13.53 3.59
N GLN A 211 14.42 12.55 4.45
CA GLN A 211 14.07 12.69 5.86
C GLN A 211 15.29 12.33 6.71
N PRO A 212 15.49 13.00 7.86
CA PRO A 212 16.58 12.66 8.77
C PRO A 212 16.38 11.27 9.38
#